data_6e779a214bec088827571bb42e0f4a46
#
_entry.id   6e779a214bec088827571bb42e0f4a46
#
_cell.length_a   1.000
_cell.length_b   1.000
_cell.length_c   1.000
_cell.angle_alpha   90.00
_cell.angle_beta   90.00
_cell.angle_gamma   90.00
#
_symmetry.space_group_name_H-M   'P 1'
#
loop_
_entity.id
_entity.type
_entity.pdbx_description
1 polymer ?
#
loop_
_entity_poly.entity_id
_entity_poly.type
_entity_poly.pdbx_seq_one_letter_code
_entity_poly.pdbx_strand_id
1 'polypeptide(L)'
;RAGLRDTAHPERPLELPDVVYFAVVTITTVGYGDIVPVTPRARLISTFLVTPMRIVVLILFIGTAYELVFQRYREAYRMRRLKGRLANHIIVCGYGVKGHATVEELICFGHSPDEIVVIDASADAARDAARLGVAALRGDATKEATLEAAVIEKATDIVVDVDRDDTTVLICLTAKHLNPEICVVAAAR
;
A
#
# COMPACT_ATOMS: atom_id res chain seq x y z
N ARG A 1 -3.50 -20.27 -41.62
CA ARG A 1 -3.71 -21.47 -40.76
C ARG A 1 -2.40 -21.77 -40.09
N ALA A 2 -2.34 -21.48 -38.81
CA ALA A 2 -1.15 -21.01 -38.11
C ALA A 2 -0.16 -22.07 -37.63
N GLY A 3 -0.08 -23.23 -38.24
CA GLY A 3 0.91 -24.26 -37.84
C GLY A 3 0.71 -24.83 -36.43
N LEU A 4 -0.48 -24.63 -35.84
CA LEU A 4 -0.94 -25.27 -34.61
C LEU A 4 -1.72 -26.55 -34.98
N ARG A 5 -1.68 -27.55 -34.12
CA ARG A 5 -2.38 -28.81 -34.28
C ARG A 5 -2.92 -29.28 -32.96
N ASP A 6 -4.17 -29.76 -32.96
CA ASP A 6 -4.75 -30.51 -31.85
C ASP A 6 -4.14 -31.94 -31.83
N THR A 7 -3.61 -32.35 -30.70
CA THR A 7 -2.96 -33.65 -30.52
C THR A 7 -3.96 -34.76 -30.37
N ALA A 8 -5.16 -34.48 -29.84
CA ALA A 8 -6.23 -35.45 -29.66
C ALA A 8 -7.01 -35.71 -30.94
N HIS A 9 -7.21 -34.70 -31.79
CA HIS A 9 -7.96 -34.77 -33.04
C HIS A 9 -7.16 -34.17 -34.20
N PRO A 10 -6.08 -34.86 -34.68
CA PRO A 10 -5.14 -34.31 -35.65
C PRO A 10 -5.73 -33.93 -37.00
N GLU A 11 -6.84 -34.54 -37.38
CA GLU A 11 -7.53 -34.34 -38.65
C GLU A 11 -8.53 -33.16 -38.63
N ARG A 12 -8.90 -32.70 -37.44
CA ARG A 12 -9.83 -31.60 -37.30
C ARG A 12 -9.14 -30.25 -37.56
N PRO A 13 -9.69 -29.42 -38.44
CA PRO A 13 -9.19 -28.06 -38.60
C PRO A 13 -9.48 -27.24 -37.31
N LEU A 14 -8.46 -26.51 -36.86
CA LEU A 14 -8.61 -25.61 -35.70
C LEU A 14 -9.54 -24.44 -36.05
N GLU A 15 -10.49 -24.19 -35.19
CA GLU A 15 -11.42 -23.07 -35.23
C GLU A 15 -10.92 -21.91 -34.36
N LEU A 16 -11.60 -20.75 -34.43
CA LEU A 16 -11.25 -19.58 -33.63
C LEU A 16 -11.25 -19.86 -32.12
N PRO A 17 -12.25 -20.58 -31.55
CA PRO A 17 -12.24 -20.95 -30.14
C PRO A 17 -11.00 -21.75 -29.71
N ASP A 18 -10.53 -22.66 -30.54
CA ASP A 18 -9.33 -23.47 -30.25
C ASP A 18 -8.07 -22.60 -30.17
N VAL A 19 -7.98 -21.58 -31.03
CA VAL A 19 -6.85 -20.64 -31.02
C VAL A 19 -6.89 -19.72 -29.79
N VAL A 20 -8.08 -19.25 -29.40
CA VAL A 20 -8.27 -18.45 -28.18
C VAL A 20 -7.95 -19.28 -26.95
N TYR A 21 -8.44 -20.50 -26.90
CA TYR A 21 -8.13 -21.46 -25.84
C TYR A 21 -6.63 -21.69 -25.69
N PHE A 22 -5.93 -22.00 -26.79
CA PHE A 22 -4.48 -22.14 -26.81
C PHE A 22 -3.77 -20.89 -26.29
N ALA A 23 -4.20 -19.71 -26.73
CA ALA A 23 -3.60 -18.45 -26.27
C ALA A 23 -3.78 -18.25 -24.75
N VAL A 24 -4.99 -18.46 -24.23
CA VAL A 24 -5.27 -18.33 -22.79
C VAL A 24 -4.47 -19.33 -21.96
N VAL A 25 -4.50 -20.61 -22.33
CA VAL A 25 -3.77 -21.68 -21.62
C VAL A 25 -2.26 -21.47 -21.66
N THR A 26 -1.76 -20.91 -22.77
CA THR A 26 -0.34 -20.59 -22.91
C THR A 26 0.05 -19.37 -22.11
N ILE A 27 -0.72 -18.27 -22.14
CA ILE A 27 -0.44 -17.04 -21.38
C ILE A 27 -0.53 -17.29 -19.87
N THR A 28 -1.51 -18.05 -19.43
CA THR A 28 -1.69 -18.42 -18.01
C THR A 28 -0.67 -19.46 -17.51
N THR A 29 0.23 -19.90 -18.35
CA THR A 29 1.28 -20.88 -18.02
C THR A 29 0.82 -22.29 -17.69
N VAL A 30 -0.45 -22.62 -17.93
CA VAL A 30 -1.00 -23.97 -17.69
C VAL A 30 -0.40 -24.99 -18.67
N GLY A 31 -0.51 -24.74 -19.99
CA GLY A 31 0.14 -25.51 -21.05
C GLY A 31 -0.21 -27.00 -21.06
N TYR A 32 -1.49 -27.34 -21.20
CA TYR A 32 -1.93 -28.74 -21.23
C TYR A 32 -1.27 -29.58 -22.34
N GLY A 33 -0.74 -28.95 -23.42
CA GLY A 33 -0.08 -29.66 -24.50
C GLY A 33 -1.02 -30.36 -25.47
N ASP A 34 -2.29 -30.08 -25.40
CA ASP A 34 -3.36 -30.57 -26.28
C ASP A 34 -3.34 -29.86 -27.64
N ILE A 35 -3.01 -28.59 -27.68
CA ILE A 35 -2.75 -27.82 -28.90
C ILE A 35 -1.29 -27.38 -28.91
N VAL A 36 -0.56 -27.76 -29.96
CA VAL A 36 0.89 -27.51 -30.05
C VAL A 36 1.32 -26.93 -31.42
N PRO A 37 2.38 -26.11 -31.43
CA PRO A 37 2.98 -25.65 -32.69
C PRO A 37 3.75 -26.79 -33.37
N VAL A 38 3.33 -27.19 -34.57
CA VAL A 38 3.95 -28.27 -35.31
C VAL A 38 4.91 -27.80 -36.43
N THR A 39 4.67 -26.62 -36.99
CA THR A 39 5.54 -26.10 -38.05
C THR A 39 6.76 -25.37 -37.49
N PRO A 40 7.92 -25.38 -38.16
CA PRO A 40 9.12 -24.66 -37.73
C PRO A 40 8.86 -23.16 -37.49
N ARG A 41 8.06 -22.52 -38.36
CA ARG A 41 7.68 -21.12 -38.23
C ARG A 41 6.81 -20.86 -36.95
N ALA A 42 5.83 -21.73 -36.69
CA ALA A 42 5.00 -21.61 -35.51
C ALA A 42 5.80 -21.82 -34.21
N ARG A 43 6.77 -22.73 -34.21
CA ARG A 43 7.69 -22.93 -33.08
C ARG A 43 8.56 -21.71 -32.82
N LEU A 44 9.12 -21.08 -33.86
CA LEU A 44 9.90 -19.85 -33.73
C LEU A 44 9.05 -18.70 -33.16
N ILE A 45 7.83 -18.50 -33.67
CA ILE A 45 6.91 -17.50 -33.15
C ILE A 45 6.58 -17.79 -31.68
N SER A 46 6.27 -19.02 -31.33
CA SER A 46 5.99 -19.42 -29.96
C SER A 46 7.18 -19.17 -29.03
N THR A 47 8.39 -19.47 -29.47
CA THR A 47 9.61 -19.30 -28.67
C THR A 47 9.99 -17.83 -28.48
N PHE A 48 10.01 -17.05 -29.58
CA PHE A 48 10.57 -15.70 -29.55
C PHE A 48 9.54 -14.60 -29.29
N LEU A 49 8.25 -14.85 -29.51
CA LEU A 49 7.18 -13.88 -29.27
C LEU A 49 6.29 -14.27 -28.10
N VAL A 50 5.71 -15.47 -28.10
CA VAL A 50 4.73 -15.89 -27.09
C VAL A 50 5.40 -16.11 -25.73
N THR A 51 6.56 -16.75 -25.69
CA THR A 51 7.25 -17.05 -24.42
C THR A 51 7.73 -15.79 -23.69
N PRO A 52 8.40 -14.81 -24.31
CA PRO A 52 8.75 -13.57 -23.63
C PRO A 52 7.52 -12.77 -23.19
N MET A 53 6.48 -12.69 -24.03
CA MET A 53 5.25 -11.98 -23.68
C MET A 53 4.58 -12.59 -22.44
N ARG A 54 4.54 -13.91 -22.33
CA ARG A 54 4.05 -14.64 -21.16
C ARG A 54 4.84 -14.29 -19.89
N ILE A 55 6.16 -14.22 -19.98
CA ILE A 55 7.03 -13.85 -18.85
C ILE A 55 6.73 -12.42 -18.38
N VAL A 56 6.58 -11.48 -19.33
CA VAL A 56 6.23 -10.09 -19.00
C VAL A 56 4.89 -10.01 -18.27
N VAL A 57 3.85 -10.71 -18.78
CA VAL A 57 2.53 -10.76 -18.11
C VAL A 57 2.63 -11.34 -16.70
N LEU A 58 3.42 -12.41 -16.53
CA LEU A 58 3.63 -13.02 -15.21
C LEU A 58 4.35 -12.07 -14.25
N ILE A 59 5.38 -11.36 -14.69
CA ILE A 59 6.09 -10.38 -13.87
C ILE A 59 5.17 -9.23 -13.46
N LEU A 60 4.36 -8.70 -14.37
CA LEU A 60 3.38 -7.65 -14.07
C LEU A 60 2.34 -8.13 -13.04
N PHE A 61 1.84 -9.35 -13.20
CA PHE A 61 0.89 -9.93 -12.26
C PHE A 61 1.50 -10.12 -10.86
N ILE A 62 2.71 -10.67 -10.78
CA ILE A 62 3.42 -10.85 -9.50
C ILE A 62 3.75 -9.49 -8.89
N GLY A 63 4.18 -8.50 -9.69
CA GLY A 63 4.50 -7.16 -9.23
C GLY A 63 3.30 -6.46 -8.59
N THR A 64 2.14 -6.48 -9.27
CA THR A 64 0.90 -5.91 -8.71
C THR A 64 0.41 -6.66 -7.47
N ALA A 65 0.46 -7.97 -7.46
CA ALA A 65 0.10 -8.78 -6.28
C ALA A 65 1.05 -8.48 -5.09
N TYR A 66 2.35 -8.35 -5.36
CA TYR A 66 3.35 -8.00 -4.36
C TYR A 66 3.10 -6.61 -3.75
N GLU A 67 2.81 -5.59 -4.57
CA GLU A 67 2.50 -4.25 -4.06
C GLU A 67 1.28 -4.25 -3.14
N LEU A 68 0.18 -4.92 -3.55
CA LEU A 68 -1.06 -4.99 -2.76
C LEU A 68 -0.88 -5.69 -1.41
N VAL A 69 -0.11 -6.78 -1.40
CA VAL A 69 0.10 -7.58 -0.18
C VAL A 69 1.16 -6.93 0.71
N PHE A 70 2.27 -6.50 0.13
CA PHE A 70 3.44 -6.04 0.89
C PHE A 70 3.24 -4.67 1.52
N GLN A 71 2.47 -3.77 0.89
CA GLN A 71 2.13 -2.47 1.50
C GLN A 71 1.37 -2.66 2.82
N ARG A 72 0.36 -3.53 2.85
CA ARG A 72 -0.38 -3.84 4.08
C ARG A 72 0.50 -4.48 5.17
N TYR A 73 1.41 -5.37 4.79
CA TYR A 73 2.30 -6.04 5.76
C TYR A 73 3.37 -5.10 6.32
N ARG A 74 3.94 -4.20 5.51
CA ARG A 74 4.94 -3.22 5.97
C ARG A 74 4.35 -2.23 6.98
N GLU A 75 3.15 -1.74 6.74
CA GLU A 75 2.45 -0.84 7.67
C GLU A 75 2.17 -1.54 9.01
N ALA A 76 1.65 -2.76 8.97
CA ALA A 76 1.37 -3.54 10.17
C ALA A 76 2.64 -3.91 10.97
N TYR A 77 3.74 -4.24 10.29
CA TYR A 77 5.01 -4.60 10.95
C TYR A 77 5.71 -3.38 11.56
N ARG A 78 5.71 -2.25 10.84
CA ARG A 78 6.24 -0.97 11.33
C ARG A 78 5.48 -0.52 12.58
N MET A 79 4.16 -0.69 12.56
CA MET A 79 3.27 -0.36 13.67
C MET A 79 3.54 -1.22 14.92
N ARG A 80 3.73 -2.53 14.76
CA ARG A 80 4.06 -3.41 15.90
C ARG A 80 5.38 -3.05 16.56
N ARG A 81 6.38 -2.65 15.79
CA ARG A 81 7.70 -2.25 16.30
C ARG A 81 7.65 -0.89 17.01
N LEU A 82 6.79 0.02 16.53
CA LEU A 82 6.55 1.33 17.14
C LEU A 82 5.78 1.22 18.46
N LYS A 83 4.74 0.39 18.54
CA LYS A 83 3.96 0.18 19.77
C LYS A 83 4.79 -0.21 20.99
N GLY A 84 5.91 -0.90 20.79
CA GLY A 84 6.80 -1.29 21.88
C GLY A 84 7.77 -0.19 22.35
N ARG A 85 7.94 0.90 21.56
CA ARG A 85 8.88 1.99 21.85
C ARG A 85 8.21 3.32 22.19
N LEU A 86 6.98 3.51 21.74
CA LEU A 86 6.24 4.75 21.98
C LEU A 86 5.79 4.85 23.44
N ALA A 87 6.36 5.80 24.15
CA ALA A 87 5.93 6.26 25.45
C ALA A 87 6.25 7.75 25.55
N ASN A 88 5.35 8.54 26.11
CA ASN A 88 5.48 9.98 26.25
C ASN A 88 5.74 10.71 24.92
N HIS A 89 5.08 10.27 23.85
CA HIS A 89 5.26 10.79 22.51
C HIS A 89 4.18 11.81 22.14
N ILE A 90 4.44 12.58 21.09
CA ILE A 90 3.55 13.60 20.55
C ILE A 90 2.89 13.06 19.28
N ILE A 91 1.57 13.18 19.21
CA ILE A 91 0.82 12.81 17.99
C ILE A 91 0.50 14.09 17.21
N VAL A 92 0.82 14.11 15.91
CA VAL A 92 0.47 15.21 15.00
C VAL A 92 -0.54 14.70 13.98
N CYS A 93 -1.77 15.21 14.03
CA CYS A 93 -2.86 14.85 13.12
C CYS A 93 -2.97 15.88 12.00
N GLY A 94 -2.70 15.44 10.77
CA GLY A 94 -2.58 16.27 9.58
C GLY A 94 -1.11 16.63 9.29
N TYR A 95 -0.66 16.33 8.07
CA TYR A 95 0.71 16.63 7.61
C TYR A 95 0.67 17.46 6.34
N GLY A 96 -0.17 18.52 6.37
CA GLY A 96 -0.18 19.59 5.39
C GLY A 96 0.96 20.58 5.64
N VAL A 97 0.82 21.80 5.12
CA VAL A 97 1.84 22.86 5.26
C VAL A 97 2.15 23.15 6.74
N LYS A 98 1.11 23.27 7.58
CA LYS A 98 1.28 23.58 9.00
C LYS A 98 1.79 22.37 9.79
N GLY A 99 1.21 21.17 9.58
CA GLY A 99 1.66 19.96 10.27
C GLY A 99 3.12 19.61 9.96
N HIS A 100 3.59 19.88 8.72
CA HIS A 100 5.00 19.79 8.38
C HIS A 100 5.84 20.75 9.21
N ALA A 101 5.45 22.04 9.25
CA ALA A 101 6.14 23.05 10.06
C ALA A 101 6.15 22.69 11.56
N THR A 102 5.02 22.19 12.08
CA THR A 102 4.91 21.73 13.48
C THR A 102 5.92 20.63 13.78
N VAL A 103 6.06 19.63 12.90
CA VAL A 103 7.02 18.54 13.10
C VAL A 103 8.46 19.06 13.05
N GLU A 104 8.78 19.95 12.11
CA GLU A 104 10.12 20.55 12.04
C GLU A 104 10.44 21.37 13.29
N GLU A 105 9.50 22.16 13.79
CA GLU A 105 9.67 22.93 15.03
C GLU A 105 9.85 22.02 16.23
N LEU A 106 9.07 20.96 16.38
CA LEU A 106 9.25 20.01 17.47
C LEU A 106 10.66 19.40 17.47
N ILE A 107 11.18 19.03 16.30
CA ILE A 107 12.55 18.54 16.17
C ILE A 107 13.57 19.64 16.51
N CYS A 108 13.36 20.87 16.07
CA CYS A 108 14.22 22.02 16.42
C CYS A 108 14.23 22.32 17.93
N PHE A 109 13.11 22.12 18.63
CA PHE A 109 13.02 22.27 20.08
C PHE A 109 13.63 21.11 20.87
N GLY A 110 14.17 20.11 20.19
CA GLY A 110 14.94 19.03 20.79
C GLY A 110 14.17 17.72 21.01
N HIS A 111 12.94 17.62 20.50
CA HIS A 111 12.24 16.33 20.48
C HIS A 111 12.88 15.37 19.49
N SER A 112 13.09 14.13 19.92
CA SER A 112 13.60 13.09 19.04
C SER A 112 12.53 12.72 17.97
N PRO A 113 12.92 12.50 16.70
CA PRO A 113 12.00 11.99 15.69
C PRO A 113 11.25 10.71 16.11
N ASP A 114 11.87 9.88 16.95
CA ASP A 114 11.26 8.66 17.49
C ASP A 114 10.12 8.94 18.50
N GLU A 115 10.01 10.16 19.01
CA GLU A 115 8.98 10.62 19.94
C GLU A 115 7.80 11.30 19.23
N ILE A 116 7.84 11.38 17.90
CA ILE A 116 6.79 12.05 17.11
C ILE A 116 6.08 11.02 16.23
N VAL A 117 4.75 11.01 16.29
CA VAL A 117 3.88 10.19 15.47
C VAL A 117 3.00 11.08 14.61
N VAL A 118 3.12 10.98 13.30
CA VAL A 118 2.29 11.71 12.34
C VAL A 118 1.16 10.83 11.86
N ILE A 119 -0.06 11.33 11.83
CA ILE A 119 -1.24 10.68 11.25
C ILE A 119 -1.76 11.54 10.10
N ASP A 120 -1.83 10.97 8.90
CA ASP A 120 -2.43 11.64 7.74
C ASP A 120 -3.19 10.64 6.85
N ALA A 121 -4.30 11.07 6.25
CA ALA A 121 -5.08 10.24 5.33
C ALA A 121 -4.37 10.01 3.98
N SER A 122 -3.51 10.96 3.57
CA SER A 122 -2.71 10.90 2.36
C SER A 122 -1.50 9.97 2.53
N ALA A 123 -1.36 9.02 1.59
CA ALA A 123 -0.19 8.16 1.57
C ALA A 123 1.11 8.91 1.24
N ASP A 124 1.01 10.01 0.51
CA ASP A 124 2.16 10.84 0.14
C ASP A 124 2.64 11.65 1.35
N ALA A 125 1.73 12.30 2.07
CA ALA A 125 2.02 13.03 3.30
C ALA A 125 2.66 12.12 4.36
N ALA A 126 2.11 10.92 4.57
CA ALA A 126 2.70 9.96 5.50
C ALA A 126 4.10 9.48 5.07
N ARG A 127 4.36 9.35 3.76
CA ARG A 127 5.69 9.02 3.24
C ARG A 127 6.69 10.15 3.43
N ASP A 128 6.25 11.37 3.22
CA ASP A 128 7.11 12.56 3.39
C ASP A 128 7.46 12.78 4.86
N ALA A 129 6.50 12.63 5.78
CA ALA A 129 6.78 12.63 7.22
C ALA A 129 7.82 11.57 7.59
N ALA A 130 7.67 10.35 7.07
CA ALA A 130 8.62 9.27 7.35
C ALA A 130 10.05 9.55 6.88
N ARG A 131 10.28 10.48 5.93
CA ARG A 131 11.63 10.90 5.49
C ARG A 131 12.36 11.72 6.55
N LEU A 132 11.63 12.42 7.42
CA LEU A 132 12.20 13.12 8.57
C LEU A 132 12.58 12.18 9.72
N GLY A 133 12.34 10.87 9.55
CA GLY A 133 12.63 9.86 10.57
C GLY A 133 11.53 9.65 11.59
N VAL A 134 10.43 10.44 11.54
CA VAL A 134 9.29 10.31 12.45
C VAL A 134 8.44 9.09 12.13
N ALA A 135 7.71 8.60 13.13
CA ALA A 135 6.72 7.57 12.92
C ALA A 135 5.53 8.13 12.12
N ALA A 136 5.20 7.54 10.98
CA ALA A 136 4.10 8.01 10.16
C ALA A 136 3.05 6.91 9.97
N LEU A 137 1.79 7.24 10.26
CA LEU A 137 0.63 6.40 10.14
C LEU A 137 -0.32 6.97 9.09
N ARG A 138 -0.60 6.20 8.05
CA ARG A 138 -1.67 6.54 7.13
C ARG A 138 -3.01 6.14 7.72
N GLY A 139 -3.89 7.10 7.95
CA GLY A 139 -5.23 6.83 8.47
C GLY A 139 -6.05 8.08 8.67
N ASP A 140 -7.32 7.86 8.97
CA ASP A 140 -8.26 8.91 9.34
C ASP A 140 -8.21 9.07 10.87
N ALA A 141 -7.70 10.20 11.33
CA ALA A 141 -7.52 10.50 12.75
C ALA A 141 -8.85 10.68 13.53
N THR A 142 -9.99 10.77 12.84
CA THR A 142 -11.31 10.79 13.49
C THR A 142 -11.71 9.41 14.02
N LYS A 143 -11.05 8.35 13.58
CA LYS A 143 -11.36 6.96 13.97
C LYS A 143 -10.55 6.53 15.17
N GLU A 144 -11.22 5.99 16.18
CA GLU A 144 -10.59 5.44 17.39
C GLU A 144 -9.48 4.46 17.07
N ALA A 145 -9.72 3.50 16.16
CA ALA A 145 -8.73 2.52 15.75
C ALA A 145 -7.43 3.12 15.19
N THR A 146 -7.49 4.33 14.60
CA THR A 146 -6.30 5.03 14.09
C THR A 146 -5.51 5.66 15.25
N LEU A 147 -6.16 6.26 16.22
CA LEU A 147 -5.54 6.84 17.42
C LEU A 147 -4.98 5.75 18.33
N GLU A 148 -5.69 4.65 18.52
CA GLU A 148 -5.19 3.45 19.21
C GLU A 148 -3.95 2.85 18.50
N ALA A 149 -3.94 2.87 17.17
CA ALA A 149 -2.78 2.45 16.40
C ALA A 149 -1.57 3.36 16.66
N ALA A 150 -1.79 4.66 16.89
CA ALA A 150 -0.77 5.62 17.31
C ALA A 150 -0.42 5.54 18.80
N VAL A 151 -1.01 4.60 19.55
CA VAL A 151 -0.77 4.41 21.00
C VAL A 151 -1.12 5.66 21.81
N ILE A 152 -2.25 6.28 21.53
CA ILE A 152 -2.71 7.52 22.18
C ILE A 152 -2.76 7.42 23.72
N GLU A 153 -2.98 6.21 24.25
CA GLU A 153 -2.99 5.95 25.69
C GLU A 153 -1.67 6.31 26.40
N LYS A 154 -0.54 6.30 25.63
CA LYS A 154 0.79 6.62 26.14
C LYS A 154 1.33 7.94 25.61
N ALA A 155 0.56 8.65 24.80
CA ALA A 155 0.92 9.96 24.29
C ALA A 155 0.72 11.03 25.37
N THR A 156 1.62 12.01 25.41
CA THR A 156 1.49 13.20 26.27
C THR A 156 0.68 14.28 25.60
N ASP A 157 0.91 14.47 24.31
CA ASP A 157 0.36 15.58 23.55
C ASP A 157 -0.22 15.11 22.22
N ILE A 158 -1.28 15.77 21.78
CA ILE A 158 -1.82 15.65 20.43
C ILE A 158 -1.99 17.03 19.80
N VAL A 159 -1.38 17.24 18.67
CA VAL A 159 -1.51 18.45 17.86
C VAL A 159 -2.44 18.14 16.68
N VAL A 160 -3.54 18.88 16.57
CA VAL A 160 -4.53 18.67 15.49
C VAL A 160 -4.46 19.84 14.53
N ASP A 161 -3.95 19.56 13.35
CA ASP A 161 -3.76 20.55 12.27
C ASP A 161 -4.36 20.04 10.96
N VAL A 162 -5.68 19.91 10.97
CA VAL A 162 -6.47 19.51 9.79
C VAL A 162 -7.25 20.69 9.22
N ASP A 163 -7.63 20.62 7.95
CA ASP A 163 -8.25 21.74 7.23
C ASP A 163 -9.69 22.07 7.66
N ARG A 164 -10.38 21.12 8.32
CA ARG A 164 -11.81 21.24 8.64
C ARG A 164 -12.03 21.31 10.15
N ASP A 165 -12.75 22.31 10.62
CA ASP A 165 -13.05 22.52 12.03
C ASP A 165 -13.90 21.39 12.63
N ASP A 166 -14.87 20.84 11.88
CA ASP A 166 -15.67 19.69 12.31
C ASP A 166 -14.80 18.45 12.55
N THR A 167 -13.84 18.21 11.68
CA THR A 167 -12.86 17.13 11.81
C THR A 167 -11.94 17.38 13.00
N THR A 168 -11.48 18.61 13.22
CA THR A 168 -10.68 19.02 14.38
C THR A 168 -11.40 18.70 15.68
N VAL A 169 -12.65 19.13 15.81
CA VAL A 169 -13.47 18.87 17.02
C VAL A 169 -13.64 17.37 17.25
N LEU A 170 -13.93 16.60 16.19
CA LEU A 170 -14.12 15.16 16.33
C LEU A 170 -12.83 14.44 16.78
N ILE A 171 -11.67 14.82 16.23
CA ILE A 171 -10.37 14.27 16.66
C ILE A 171 -10.12 14.60 18.12
N CYS A 172 -10.34 15.86 18.55
CA CYS A 172 -10.14 16.29 19.94
C CYS A 172 -11.04 15.50 20.92
N LEU A 173 -12.32 15.31 20.58
CA LEU A 173 -13.24 14.54 21.40
C LEU A 173 -12.84 13.07 21.49
N THR A 174 -12.48 12.46 20.36
CA THR A 174 -12.03 11.06 20.31
C THR A 174 -10.73 10.89 21.10
N ALA A 175 -9.79 11.84 20.97
CA ALA A 175 -8.53 11.82 21.71
C ALA A 175 -8.75 11.88 23.22
N LYS A 176 -9.60 12.79 23.68
CA LYS A 176 -9.96 12.92 25.10
C LYS A 176 -10.77 11.74 25.64
N HIS A 177 -11.56 11.09 24.79
CA HIS A 177 -12.25 9.86 25.15
C HIS A 177 -11.27 8.70 25.42
N LEU A 178 -10.28 8.55 24.55
CA LEU A 178 -9.29 7.47 24.63
C LEU A 178 -8.21 7.73 25.70
N ASN A 179 -7.80 8.99 25.86
CA ASN A 179 -6.83 9.42 26.86
C ASN A 179 -7.28 10.74 27.49
N PRO A 180 -7.96 10.71 28.65
CA PRO A 180 -8.44 11.93 29.35
C PRO A 180 -7.33 12.91 29.72
N GLU A 181 -6.12 12.41 30.01
CA GLU A 181 -4.99 13.22 30.46
C GLU A 181 -4.20 13.86 29.32
N ILE A 182 -4.43 13.47 28.06
CA ILE A 182 -3.66 13.98 26.93
C ILE A 182 -3.82 15.51 26.80
N CYS A 183 -2.72 16.22 26.61
CA CYS A 183 -2.76 17.63 26.23
C CYS A 183 -3.17 17.77 24.76
N VAL A 184 -4.21 18.55 24.48
CA VAL A 184 -4.73 18.74 23.12
C VAL A 184 -4.45 20.16 22.68
N VAL A 185 -3.70 20.29 21.60
CA VAL A 185 -3.43 21.56 20.90
C VAL A 185 -4.11 21.47 19.54
N ALA A 186 -5.03 22.37 19.27
CA ALA A 186 -5.77 22.37 18.00
C ALA A 186 -5.73 23.75 17.36
N ALA A 187 -5.46 23.79 16.06
CA ALA A 187 -5.60 24.99 15.25
C ALA A 187 -7.04 25.09 14.74
N ALA A 188 -7.82 26.05 15.22
CA ALA A 188 -9.10 26.41 14.65
C ALA A 188 -8.95 27.55 13.64
N ARG A 189 -9.78 27.55 12.59
CA ARG A 189 -9.89 28.63 11.61
C ARG A 189 -11.10 29.49 11.87
#